data_8144ad77768d2f3c786f89f819e1cf7e
#
_entry.id   8144ad77768d2f3c786f89f819e1cf7e
#
_cell.length_a   1.000
_cell.length_b   1.000
_cell.length_c   1.000
_cell.angle_alpha   90.00
_cell.angle_beta   90.00
_cell.angle_gamma   90.00
#
_symmetry.space_group_name_H-M   'P 1'
#
loop_
_entity.id
_entity.type
_entity.pdbx_description
1 polymer ?
#
loop_
_entity_poly.entity_id
_entity_poly.type
_entity_poly.pdbx_seq_one_letter_code
_entity_poly.pdbx_strand_id
1 'polypeptide(L)'
;MKRITLLIILLASLFATQKTMAEDDSWRDNVPLLVYAPRYFGPSAFPMPELRDSAGRLYEVELRGEYHYYSGDKTRDLFARFLLPFAKNRAGLEITWIINEHYKTDVATRDERHAVDVKSPISYGGDVVFSSYYQLLKSKKWFDAMASVNLKTASGGRLCDARFTDAASYWIDGTVARNLWTSRDEQSFVRLKVLGGFYCWMTNKADHRQNDAI
;
A
#
# COMPACT_ATOMS: atom_id res chain seq x y z
N MET A 1 11.27 23.47 16.17
CA MET A 1 11.39 23.88 14.77
C MET A 1 12.59 23.21 14.07
N LYS A 2 13.82 23.34 14.52
CA LYS A 2 15.03 22.78 13.84
C LYS A 2 14.96 21.25 13.57
N ARG A 3 14.35 20.45 14.45
CA ARG A 3 14.25 18.99 14.28
C ARG A 3 13.23 18.57 13.21
N ILE A 4 12.14 19.32 13.08
CA ILE A 4 11.11 19.08 12.03
C ILE A 4 11.66 19.45 10.65
N THR A 5 12.42 20.55 10.57
CA THR A 5 13.07 20.97 9.33
C THR A 5 14.09 19.93 8.86
N LEU A 6 14.85 19.32 9.77
CA LEU A 6 15.80 18.27 9.44
C LEU A 6 15.11 17.01 8.91
N LEU A 7 13.96 16.63 9.49
CA LEU A 7 13.16 15.49 9.06
C LEU A 7 12.57 15.70 7.65
N ILE A 8 12.09 16.92 7.38
CA ILE A 8 11.55 17.29 6.05
C ILE A 8 12.67 17.29 5.01
N ILE A 9 13.87 17.77 5.33
CA ILE A 9 15.02 17.76 4.42
C ILE A 9 15.48 16.32 4.16
N LEU A 10 15.49 15.45 5.18
CA LEU A 10 15.84 14.04 5.04
C LEU A 10 14.81 13.30 4.16
N LEU A 11 13.52 13.54 4.35
CA LEU A 11 12.45 13.03 3.50
C LEU A 11 12.58 13.56 2.06
N ALA A 12 12.81 14.86 1.88
CA ALA A 12 12.99 15.46 0.55
C ALA A 12 14.22 14.90 -0.19
N SER A 13 15.32 14.61 0.52
CA SER A 13 16.51 14.01 -0.08
C SER A 13 16.30 12.55 -0.49
N LEU A 14 15.44 11.79 0.19
CA LEU A 14 15.04 10.45 -0.20
C LEU A 14 14.23 10.43 -1.52
N PHE A 15 13.44 11.47 -1.77
CA PHE A 15 12.70 11.61 -3.04
C PHE A 15 13.58 12.13 -4.20
N ALA A 16 14.66 12.87 -3.91
CA ALA A 16 15.52 13.46 -4.93
C ALA A 16 16.45 12.48 -5.65
N THR A 17 16.60 11.25 -5.14
CA THR A 17 17.56 10.27 -5.70
C THR A 17 16.97 9.27 -6.68
N GLN A 18 15.67 9.26 -6.90
CA GLN A 18 15.09 8.49 -7.99
C GLN A 18 15.26 9.26 -9.33
N LYS A 19 16.39 9.12 -9.97
CA LYS A 19 16.46 9.30 -11.42
C LYS A 19 15.54 8.22 -12.01
N THR A 20 14.31 8.60 -12.33
CA THR A 20 13.53 7.87 -13.31
C THR A 20 14.34 7.95 -14.62
N MET A 21 15.09 6.91 -14.93
CA MET A 21 15.50 6.69 -16.30
C MET A 21 14.16 6.60 -17.05
N ALA A 22 13.91 7.53 -17.94
CA ALA A 22 12.83 7.38 -18.90
C ALA A 22 13.19 6.12 -19.71
N GLU A 23 12.67 4.99 -19.28
CA GLU A 23 12.79 3.74 -19.98
C GLU A 23 11.94 3.91 -21.25
N ASP A 24 12.46 3.50 -22.38
CA ASP A 24 11.71 3.53 -23.64
C ASP A 24 10.44 2.68 -23.47
N ASP A 25 9.31 3.35 -23.34
CA ASP A 25 7.99 2.75 -23.10
C ASP A 25 7.33 2.22 -24.39
N SER A 26 8.02 2.30 -25.53
CA SER A 26 7.46 1.91 -26.83
C SER A 26 7.03 0.44 -26.92
N TRP A 27 7.60 -0.44 -26.10
CA TRP A 27 7.21 -1.84 -26.01
C TRP A 27 5.83 -2.03 -25.36
N ARG A 28 5.36 -1.07 -24.52
CA ARG A 28 4.05 -1.13 -23.87
C ARG A 28 2.90 -1.16 -24.86
N ASP A 29 3.10 -0.58 -26.04
CA ASP A 29 2.10 -0.59 -27.11
C ASP A 29 1.90 -1.98 -27.74
N ASN A 30 2.86 -2.88 -27.53
CA ASN A 30 2.87 -4.24 -28.09
C ASN A 30 2.64 -5.34 -27.06
N VAL A 31 2.46 -5.01 -25.78
CA VAL A 31 2.16 -6.02 -24.74
C VAL A 31 0.69 -6.40 -24.86
N PRO A 32 0.35 -7.70 -25.07
CA PRO A 32 -1.03 -8.11 -25.05
C PRO A 32 -1.64 -7.81 -23.69
N LEU A 33 -2.95 -7.63 -23.67
CA LEU A 33 -3.77 -7.35 -22.51
C LEU A 33 -3.24 -8.02 -21.24
N LEU A 34 -3.12 -7.25 -20.17
CA LEU A 34 -2.69 -7.72 -18.87
C LEU A 34 -3.52 -8.93 -18.43
N VAL A 35 -2.85 -10.04 -18.14
CA VAL A 35 -3.50 -11.22 -17.60
C VAL A 35 -3.66 -11.03 -16.10
N TYR A 36 -4.88 -10.80 -15.65
CA TYR A 36 -5.19 -10.66 -14.23
C TYR A 36 -5.24 -12.03 -13.56
N ALA A 37 -4.20 -12.38 -12.83
CA ALA A 37 -4.21 -13.53 -11.94
C ALA A 37 -3.50 -13.16 -10.62
N PRO A 38 -4.01 -13.57 -9.44
CA PRO A 38 -3.42 -13.20 -8.15
C PRO A 38 -1.93 -13.52 -8.04
N ARG A 39 -1.47 -14.61 -8.62
CA ARG A 39 -0.05 -14.99 -8.63
C ARG A 39 0.85 -14.09 -9.47
N TYR A 40 0.29 -13.19 -10.25
CA TYR A 40 1.04 -12.21 -11.03
C TYR A 40 1.29 -10.91 -10.28
N PHE A 41 0.62 -10.70 -9.14
CA PHE A 41 0.80 -9.50 -8.34
C PHE A 41 2.08 -9.59 -7.51
N GLY A 42 2.84 -8.52 -7.50
CA GLY A 42 3.92 -8.32 -6.54
C GLY A 42 3.36 -8.04 -5.14
N PRO A 43 4.17 -8.17 -4.10
CA PRO A 43 3.80 -7.71 -2.77
C PRO A 43 3.38 -6.24 -2.80
N SER A 44 2.35 -5.88 -2.05
CA SER A 44 1.82 -4.50 -1.99
C SER A 44 1.34 -3.88 -3.32
N ALA A 45 1.26 -4.65 -4.40
CA ALA A 45 0.69 -4.19 -5.67
C ALA A 45 -0.79 -3.84 -5.52
N PHE A 46 -1.50 -4.59 -4.71
CA PHE A 46 -2.91 -4.42 -4.39
C PHE A 46 -3.08 -4.28 -2.86
N PRO A 47 -2.86 -3.09 -2.30
CA PRO A 47 -2.98 -2.88 -0.86
C PRO A 47 -4.40 -3.16 -0.40
N MET A 48 -4.52 -3.94 0.66
CA MET A 48 -5.81 -4.30 1.27
C MET A 48 -6.23 -3.22 2.27
N PRO A 49 -7.50 -2.79 2.26
CA PRO A 49 -8.03 -1.92 3.29
C PRO A 49 -7.91 -2.52 4.69
N GLU A 50 -7.51 -1.71 5.65
CA GLU A 50 -7.27 -2.14 7.02
C GLU A 50 -8.48 -1.88 7.92
N LEU A 51 -8.85 -2.86 8.77
CA LEU A 51 -9.85 -2.73 9.84
C LEU A 51 -9.35 -1.81 10.97
N ARG A 52 -9.24 -0.54 10.69
CA ARG A 52 -8.71 0.47 11.59
C ARG A 52 -9.86 1.20 12.32
N ASP A 53 -9.84 1.23 13.64
CA ASP A 53 -10.88 1.85 14.48
C ASP A 53 -10.37 3.01 15.35
N SER A 54 -9.14 3.46 15.11
CA SER A 54 -8.56 4.65 15.72
C SER A 54 -7.50 5.27 14.80
N ALA A 55 -7.37 6.58 14.87
CA ALA A 55 -6.42 7.34 14.05
C ALA A 55 -4.96 7.26 14.54
N GLY A 56 -4.70 6.45 15.56
CA GLY A 56 -3.39 6.39 16.21
C GLY A 56 -3.22 7.47 17.29
N ARG A 57 -2.26 7.31 18.16
CA ARG A 57 -1.96 8.24 19.26
C ARG A 57 -0.52 8.74 19.24
N LEU A 58 0.37 7.99 18.63
CA LEU A 58 1.81 8.25 18.60
C LEU A 58 2.26 8.46 17.15
N TYR A 59 3.32 9.23 17.01
CA TYR A 59 4.07 9.24 15.77
C TYR A 59 4.81 7.91 15.65
N GLU A 60 4.62 7.23 14.54
CA GLU A 60 5.22 5.92 14.30
C GLU A 60 6.09 5.99 13.05
N VAL A 61 7.27 5.40 13.14
CA VAL A 61 8.16 5.13 12.02
C VAL A 61 8.48 3.66 12.05
N GLU A 62 8.18 2.96 10.98
CA GLU A 62 8.48 1.55 10.82
C GLU A 62 9.39 1.38 9.61
N LEU A 63 10.42 0.56 9.78
CA LEU A 63 11.24 0.06 8.70
C LEU A 63 11.28 -1.46 8.81
N ARG A 64 10.87 -2.15 7.75
CA ARG A 64 10.69 -3.60 7.77
C ARG A 64 11.33 -4.25 6.55
N GLY A 65 12.12 -5.28 6.78
CA GLY A 65 12.57 -6.20 5.74
C GLY A 65 11.56 -7.34 5.62
N GLU A 66 11.10 -7.61 4.41
CA GLU A 66 10.15 -8.69 4.11
C GLU A 66 10.77 -9.70 3.15
N TYR A 67 10.37 -10.95 3.32
CA TYR A 67 10.75 -12.02 2.41
C TYR A 67 9.52 -12.81 2.00
N HIS A 68 9.21 -12.77 0.70
CA HIS A 68 8.09 -13.48 0.11
C HIS A 68 8.63 -14.66 -0.70
N TYR A 69 8.15 -15.84 -0.40
CA TYR A 69 8.57 -17.06 -1.06
C TYR A 69 7.39 -17.67 -1.83
N TYR A 70 7.60 -17.83 -3.12
CA TYR A 70 6.74 -18.60 -4.00
C TYR A 70 7.61 -19.49 -4.89
N SER A 71 7.09 -20.64 -5.33
CA SER A 71 7.80 -21.48 -6.29
C SER A 71 8.04 -20.72 -7.59
N GLY A 72 9.29 -20.53 -7.98
CA GLY A 72 9.67 -19.74 -9.14
C GLY A 72 9.77 -18.24 -8.92
N ASP A 73 9.41 -17.71 -7.75
CA ASP A 73 9.55 -16.29 -7.41
C ASP A 73 9.99 -16.11 -5.95
N LYS A 74 11.09 -15.40 -5.76
CA LYS A 74 11.63 -15.06 -4.43
C LYS A 74 11.83 -13.56 -4.36
N THR A 75 11.02 -12.90 -3.54
CA THR A 75 11.00 -11.45 -3.41
C THR A 75 11.48 -11.02 -2.04
N ARG A 76 12.26 -9.95 -1.99
CA ARG A 76 12.73 -9.28 -0.78
C ARG A 76 12.38 -7.82 -0.88
N ASP A 77 11.70 -7.29 0.13
CA ASP A 77 11.28 -5.90 0.18
C ASP A 77 11.90 -5.18 1.35
N LEU A 78 12.23 -3.94 1.12
CA LEU A 78 12.47 -2.95 2.17
C LEU A 78 11.26 -2.02 2.22
N PHE A 79 10.44 -2.17 3.25
CA PHE A 79 9.21 -1.43 3.47
C PHE A 79 9.42 -0.32 4.49
N ALA A 80 8.82 0.84 4.27
CA ALA A 80 8.75 1.92 5.23
C ALA A 80 7.30 2.36 5.46
N ARG A 81 6.99 2.75 6.69
CA ARG A 81 5.70 3.31 7.09
C ARG A 81 5.91 4.47 8.06
N PHE A 82 5.16 5.54 7.85
CA PHE A 82 5.15 6.72 8.69
C PHE A 82 3.70 7.02 9.08
N LEU A 83 3.41 7.10 10.37
CA LEU A 83 2.10 7.50 10.89
C LEU A 83 2.22 8.81 11.65
N LEU A 84 1.43 9.80 11.27
CA LEU A 84 1.43 11.14 11.79
C LEU A 84 0.03 11.48 12.34
N PRO A 85 -0.26 11.23 13.62
CA PRO A 85 -1.53 11.63 14.23
C PRO A 85 -1.60 13.15 14.43
N PHE A 86 -2.78 13.72 14.20
CA PHE A 86 -3.06 15.13 14.39
C PHE A 86 -4.51 15.37 14.89
N ALA A 87 -4.96 16.63 14.96
CA ALA A 87 -6.30 17.00 15.42
C ALA A 87 -6.68 16.34 16.78
N LYS A 88 -5.76 16.37 17.75
CA LYS A 88 -5.94 15.73 19.07
C LYS A 88 -6.24 14.22 18.96
N ASN A 89 -5.52 13.53 18.09
CA ASN A 89 -5.64 12.10 17.82
C ASN A 89 -7.00 11.69 17.20
N ARG A 90 -7.71 12.61 16.58
CA ARG A 90 -8.93 12.33 15.82
C ARG A 90 -8.68 12.09 14.34
N ALA A 91 -7.52 12.50 13.86
CA ALA A 91 -7.10 12.29 12.48
C ALA A 91 -5.66 11.75 12.44
N GLY A 92 -5.30 11.11 11.37
CA GLY A 92 -3.94 10.64 11.09
C GLY A 92 -3.67 10.64 9.60
N LEU A 93 -2.43 10.90 9.25
CA LEU A 93 -1.87 10.68 7.92
C LEU A 93 -0.89 9.52 8.02
N GLU A 94 -1.04 8.55 7.14
CA GLU A 94 -0.08 7.46 6.99
C GLU A 94 0.50 7.48 5.60
N ILE A 95 1.80 7.22 5.51
CA ILE A 95 2.51 7.07 4.25
C ILE A 95 3.21 5.72 4.32
N THR A 96 2.92 4.84 3.36
CA THR A 96 3.62 3.57 3.19
C THR A 96 4.33 3.53 1.85
N TRP A 97 5.48 2.86 1.81
CA TRP A 97 6.30 2.80 0.62
C TRP A 97 7.18 1.55 0.63
N ILE A 98 7.20 0.81 -0.47
CA ILE A 98 8.23 -0.18 -0.76
C ILE A 98 9.44 0.57 -1.33
N ILE A 99 10.43 0.84 -0.48
CA ILE A 99 11.65 1.58 -0.87
C ILE A 99 12.40 0.84 -1.96
N ASN A 100 12.52 -0.47 -1.80
CA ASN A 100 13.17 -1.35 -2.77
C ASN A 100 12.53 -2.73 -2.72
N GLU A 101 12.12 -3.21 -3.88
CA GLU A 101 11.73 -4.59 -4.13
C GLU A 101 12.84 -5.26 -4.95
N HIS A 102 13.35 -6.38 -4.48
CA HIS A 102 14.32 -7.21 -5.18
C HIS A 102 13.73 -8.60 -5.37
N TYR A 103 13.49 -8.99 -6.62
CA TYR A 103 12.91 -10.29 -6.92
C TYR A 103 13.74 -11.11 -7.90
N LYS A 104 13.69 -12.42 -7.71
CA LYS A 104 14.31 -13.42 -8.57
C LYS A 104 13.26 -14.41 -9.04
N THR A 105 13.01 -14.45 -10.35
CA THR A 105 12.10 -15.39 -10.99
C THR A 105 12.86 -16.39 -11.86
N ASP A 106 12.34 -17.61 -11.97
CA ASP A 106 12.79 -18.57 -12.97
C ASP A 106 12.16 -18.29 -14.35
N VAL A 107 12.66 -18.97 -15.37
CA VAL A 107 12.20 -18.77 -16.76
C VAL A 107 10.74 -19.14 -16.90
N ALA A 108 10.29 -20.25 -16.33
CA ALA A 108 8.91 -20.71 -16.44
C ALA A 108 7.92 -19.68 -15.85
N THR A 109 8.26 -19.11 -14.69
CA THR A 109 7.44 -18.05 -14.05
C THR A 109 7.40 -16.78 -14.88
N ARG A 110 8.51 -16.39 -15.51
CA ARG A 110 8.55 -15.22 -16.40
C ARG A 110 7.68 -15.42 -17.63
N ASP A 111 7.80 -16.58 -18.26
CA ASP A 111 7.00 -16.90 -19.45
C ASP A 111 5.50 -16.95 -19.13
N GLU A 112 5.15 -17.56 -18.00
CA GLU A 112 3.77 -17.61 -17.51
C GLU A 112 3.18 -16.21 -17.25
N ARG A 113 3.99 -15.29 -16.75
CA ARG A 113 3.59 -13.92 -16.44
C ARG A 113 3.71 -12.96 -17.62
N HIS A 114 4.17 -13.41 -18.76
CA HIS A 114 4.50 -12.57 -19.91
C HIS A 114 5.43 -11.40 -19.53
N ALA A 115 6.38 -11.66 -18.65
CA ALA A 115 7.33 -10.64 -18.21
C ALA A 115 8.22 -10.20 -19.37
N VAL A 116 8.32 -8.89 -19.58
CA VAL A 116 9.10 -8.30 -20.67
C VAL A 116 10.59 -8.43 -20.40
N ASP A 117 10.99 -8.30 -19.13
CA ASP A 117 12.39 -8.37 -18.75
C ASP A 117 12.85 -9.82 -18.60
N VAL A 118 13.77 -10.23 -19.45
CA VAL A 118 14.38 -11.58 -19.38
C VAL A 118 15.45 -11.70 -18.31
N LYS A 119 15.89 -10.58 -17.74
CA LYS A 119 16.89 -10.57 -16.66
C LYS A 119 16.27 -11.00 -15.34
N SER A 120 17.05 -11.64 -14.51
CA SER A 120 16.74 -12.02 -13.13
C SER A 120 18.03 -12.21 -12.36
N PRO A 121 18.22 -11.61 -11.17
CA PRO A 121 17.25 -10.83 -10.42
C PRO A 121 17.08 -9.39 -10.91
N ILE A 122 15.99 -8.76 -10.48
CA ILE A 122 15.65 -7.35 -10.76
C ILE A 122 15.39 -6.61 -9.45
N SER A 123 15.71 -5.31 -9.41
CA SER A 123 15.42 -4.43 -8.27
C SER A 123 14.81 -3.12 -8.77
N TYR A 124 13.81 -2.61 -8.04
CA TYR A 124 13.17 -1.31 -8.31
C TYR A 124 12.45 -0.79 -7.05
N GLY A 125 11.96 0.46 -7.09
CA GLY A 125 11.09 1.03 -6.06
C GLY A 125 9.62 0.71 -6.32
N GLY A 126 8.86 0.52 -5.26
CA GLY A 126 7.41 0.34 -5.34
C GLY A 126 6.66 1.67 -5.28
N ASP A 127 5.33 1.58 -5.36
CA ASP A 127 4.46 2.74 -5.26
C ASP A 127 4.39 3.27 -3.82
N VAL A 128 4.10 4.57 -3.71
CA VAL A 128 3.81 5.22 -2.43
C VAL A 128 2.31 5.24 -2.21
N VAL A 129 1.87 4.90 -1.00
CA VAL A 129 0.47 5.01 -0.58
C VAL A 129 0.33 6.09 0.48
N PHE A 130 -0.61 6.98 0.28
CA PHE A 130 -1.04 7.99 1.24
C PHE A 130 -2.41 7.62 1.76
N SER A 131 -2.55 7.53 3.09
CA SER A 131 -3.81 7.23 3.76
C SER A 131 -4.13 8.31 4.76
N SER A 132 -5.33 8.85 4.71
CA SER A 132 -5.83 9.82 5.69
C SER A 132 -7.00 9.22 6.44
N TYR A 133 -6.94 9.24 7.75
CA TYR A 133 -7.93 8.65 8.66
C TYR A 133 -8.62 9.74 9.46
N TYR A 134 -9.92 9.60 9.68
CA TYR A 134 -10.69 10.49 10.53
C TYR A 134 -11.65 9.71 11.43
N GLN A 135 -11.52 9.92 12.75
CA GLN A 135 -12.40 9.37 13.77
C GLN A 135 -13.72 10.13 13.79
N LEU A 136 -14.75 9.61 13.14
CA LEU A 136 -16.09 10.22 13.07
C LEU A 136 -16.78 10.17 14.42
N LEU A 137 -16.75 9.01 15.07
CA LEU A 137 -17.37 8.77 16.36
C LEU A 137 -16.44 7.91 17.23
N LYS A 138 -16.33 8.25 18.50
CA LYS A 138 -15.73 7.42 19.53
C LYS A 138 -16.63 7.38 20.76
N SER A 139 -17.15 6.20 21.08
CA SER A 139 -18.14 6.08 22.14
C SER A 139 -18.01 4.75 22.89
N LYS A 140 -17.82 4.81 24.21
CA LYS A 140 -17.88 3.62 25.06
C LYS A 140 -19.26 2.96 25.08
N LYS A 141 -20.33 3.73 24.85
CA LYS A 141 -21.71 3.27 24.96
C LYS A 141 -22.28 2.68 23.67
N TRP A 142 -21.91 3.26 22.52
CA TRP A 142 -22.49 2.91 21.23
C TRP A 142 -21.53 2.10 20.39
N PHE A 143 -20.79 2.76 19.53
CA PHE A 143 -19.79 2.19 18.65
C PHE A 143 -18.74 3.26 18.31
N ASP A 144 -17.60 2.82 17.86
CA ASP A 144 -16.61 3.67 17.24
C ASP A 144 -16.84 3.66 15.73
N ALA A 145 -16.67 4.81 15.06
CA ALA A 145 -16.73 4.90 13.62
C ALA A 145 -15.54 5.69 13.09
N MET A 146 -14.93 5.20 12.04
CA MET A 146 -13.80 5.82 11.35
C MET A 146 -14.04 5.80 9.85
N ALA A 147 -13.56 6.83 9.16
CA ALA A 147 -13.49 6.86 7.71
C ALA A 147 -12.03 7.02 7.28
N SER A 148 -11.69 6.49 6.11
CA SER A 148 -10.40 6.69 5.48
C SER A 148 -10.53 7.05 4.01
N VAL A 149 -9.56 7.82 3.53
CA VAL A 149 -9.33 8.08 2.11
C VAL A 149 -7.90 7.72 1.81
N ASN A 150 -7.70 6.89 0.80
CA ASN A 150 -6.43 6.29 0.49
C ASN A 150 -6.10 6.50 -0.99
N LEU A 151 -4.85 6.82 -1.27
CA LEU A 151 -4.33 7.07 -2.60
C LEU A 151 -3.01 6.32 -2.77
N LYS A 152 -2.97 5.38 -3.71
CA LYS A 152 -1.74 4.75 -4.19
C LYS A 152 -1.29 5.46 -5.45
N THR A 153 -0.06 5.90 -5.48
CA THR A 153 0.56 6.56 -6.65
C THR A 153 1.00 5.53 -7.70
N ALA A 154 1.23 5.98 -8.91
CA ALA A 154 1.93 5.22 -9.95
C ALA A 154 3.40 5.68 -10.00
N SER A 155 4.11 5.57 -8.89
CA SER A 155 5.49 6.03 -8.75
C SER A 155 6.52 4.91 -8.80
N GLY A 156 6.08 3.67 -8.73
CA GLY A 156 6.92 2.49 -8.89
C GLY A 156 7.21 2.16 -10.35
N GLY A 157 7.99 1.11 -10.57
CA GLY A 157 8.24 0.59 -11.89
C GLY A 157 7.67 -0.82 -12.09
N ARG A 158 7.77 -1.37 -13.27
CA ARG A 158 7.51 -2.80 -13.54
C ARG A 158 6.04 -3.23 -13.58
N LEU A 159 5.15 -2.35 -13.99
CA LEU A 159 3.75 -2.73 -14.24
C LEU A 159 3.66 -3.96 -15.16
N CYS A 160 4.46 -3.98 -16.20
CA CYS A 160 4.48 -5.02 -17.23
C CYS A 160 5.09 -6.35 -16.81
N ASP A 161 5.90 -6.36 -15.78
CA ASP A 161 6.48 -7.61 -15.23
C ASP A 161 5.49 -8.33 -14.30
N ALA A 162 4.20 -8.00 -14.43
CA ALA A 162 3.13 -8.48 -13.57
C ALA A 162 3.34 -8.16 -12.08
N ARG A 163 4.09 -7.11 -11.78
CA ARG A 163 4.29 -6.61 -10.41
C ARG A 163 3.27 -5.57 -10.03
N PHE A 164 2.72 -4.84 -11.01
CA PHE A 164 1.68 -3.82 -10.82
C PHE A 164 2.07 -2.71 -9.84
N THR A 165 3.36 -2.42 -9.75
CA THR A 165 3.89 -1.36 -8.88
C THR A 165 3.72 0.03 -9.47
N ASP A 166 3.43 0.15 -10.78
CA ASP A 166 3.09 1.39 -11.48
C ASP A 166 1.57 1.45 -11.72
N ALA A 167 0.77 1.14 -10.72
CA ALA A 167 -0.69 1.11 -10.81
C ALA A 167 -1.32 2.06 -9.80
N ALA A 168 -1.73 3.25 -10.27
CA ALA A 168 -2.43 4.21 -9.44
C ALA A 168 -3.79 3.66 -9.00
N SER A 169 -4.12 3.85 -7.72
CA SER A 169 -5.36 3.37 -7.14
C SER A 169 -5.86 4.34 -6.07
N TYR A 170 -7.16 4.32 -5.80
CA TYR A 170 -7.71 4.98 -4.63
C TYR A 170 -8.83 4.14 -4.02
N TRP A 171 -8.99 4.27 -2.73
CA TRP A 171 -10.12 3.67 -2.04
C TRP A 171 -10.60 4.56 -0.90
N ILE A 172 -11.88 4.46 -0.64
CA ILE A 172 -12.56 5.15 0.46
C ILE A 172 -13.27 4.08 1.25
N ASP A 173 -13.00 4.00 2.53
CA ASP A 173 -13.62 3.02 3.40
C ASP A 173 -14.10 3.63 4.72
N GLY A 174 -14.99 2.90 5.36
CA GLY A 174 -15.45 3.18 6.70
C GLY A 174 -15.40 1.94 7.57
N THR A 175 -14.92 2.09 8.79
CA THR A 175 -14.91 1.02 9.79
C THR A 175 -15.84 1.39 10.94
N VAL A 176 -16.71 0.46 11.32
CA VAL A 176 -17.53 0.53 12.54
C VAL A 176 -17.05 -0.56 13.49
N ALA A 177 -16.84 -0.21 14.75
CA ALA A 177 -16.34 -1.13 15.77
C ALA A 177 -17.08 -1.00 17.08
N ARG A 178 -17.32 -2.13 17.76
CA ARG A 178 -17.98 -2.16 19.07
C ARG A 178 -17.42 -3.29 19.94
N ASN A 179 -17.21 -3.01 21.22
CA ASN A 179 -16.97 -4.08 22.19
C ASN A 179 -18.29 -4.79 22.47
N LEU A 180 -18.35 -6.08 22.18
CA LEU A 180 -19.48 -6.96 22.50
C LEU A 180 -19.44 -7.37 23.96
N TRP A 181 -18.24 -7.50 24.49
CA TRP A 181 -17.98 -7.87 25.88
C TRP A 181 -16.70 -7.19 26.37
N THR A 182 -16.65 -6.81 27.62
CA THR A 182 -15.47 -6.26 28.29
C THR A 182 -15.45 -6.81 29.72
N SER A 183 -14.29 -7.29 30.20
CA SER A 183 -14.10 -7.74 31.55
C SER A 183 -14.28 -6.60 32.56
N ARG A 184 -14.50 -6.93 33.84
CA ARG A 184 -14.72 -5.91 34.88
C ARG A 184 -13.50 -5.02 35.11
N ASP A 185 -12.30 -5.54 34.91
CA ASP A 185 -11.02 -4.83 35.00
C ASP A 185 -10.64 -4.09 33.71
N GLU A 186 -11.49 -4.15 32.70
CA GLU A 186 -11.29 -3.57 31.36
C GLU A 186 -10.03 -4.09 30.62
N GLN A 187 -9.38 -5.15 31.11
CA GLN A 187 -8.15 -5.69 30.51
C GLN A 187 -8.42 -6.68 29.38
N SER A 188 -9.59 -7.31 29.37
CA SER A 188 -9.99 -8.27 28.33
C SER A 188 -11.29 -7.84 27.67
N PHE A 189 -11.37 -8.00 26.36
CA PHE A 189 -12.58 -7.65 25.61
C PHE A 189 -12.74 -8.48 24.35
N VAL A 190 -13.98 -8.62 23.89
CA VAL A 190 -14.33 -9.11 22.56
C VAL A 190 -14.85 -7.95 21.76
N ARG A 191 -14.20 -7.63 20.65
CA ARG A 191 -14.50 -6.49 19.80
C ARG A 191 -14.86 -6.95 18.40
N LEU A 192 -16.05 -6.54 17.93
CA LEU A 192 -16.45 -6.69 16.53
C LEU A 192 -16.05 -5.45 15.75
N LYS A 193 -15.46 -5.65 14.57
CA LYS A 193 -15.15 -4.61 13.60
C LYS A 193 -15.72 -5.01 12.25
N VAL A 194 -16.32 -4.06 11.56
CA VAL A 194 -16.85 -4.22 10.20
C VAL A 194 -16.32 -3.07 9.35
N LEU A 195 -15.77 -3.39 8.21
CA LEU A 195 -15.29 -2.44 7.21
C LEU A 195 -16.16 -2.56 5.98
N GLY A 196 -16.42 -1.44 5.32
CA GLY A 196 -17.04 -1.39 4.01
C GLY A 196 -16.60 -0.15 3.26
N GLY A 197 -16.56 -0.22 1.95
CA GLY A 197 -16.08 0.89 1.15
C GLY A 197 -16.11 0.63 -0.35
N PHE A 198 -15.34 1.43 -1.06
CA PHE A 198 -15.18 1.39 -2.49
C PHE A 198 -13.71 1.46 -2.86
N TYR A 199 -13.27 0.59 -3.76
CA TYR A 199 -11.90 0.51 -4.26
C TYR A 199 -11.89 0.70 -5.78
N CYS A 200 -11.02 1.58 -6.27
CA CYS A 200 -10.75 1.74 -7.68
C CYS A 200 -9.25 1.52 -7.95
N TRP A 201 -8.94 0.46 -8.68
CA TRP A 201 -7.58 0.05 -8.97
C TRP A 201 -7.20 0.38 -10.42
N MET A 202 -5.91 0.63 -10.67
CA MET A 202 -5.32 0.88 -11.97
C MET A 202 -5.96 2.07 -12.73
N THR A 203 -6.11 3.19 -12.05
CA THR A 203 -6.78 4.39 -12.60
C THR A 203 -5.97 5.08 -13.70
N ASN A 204 -4.66 4.82 -13.78
CA ASN A 204 -3.77 5.34 -14.81
C ASN A 204 -3.86 4.58 -16.16
N LYS A 205 -4.64 3.48 -16.22
CA LYS A 205 -4.90 2.71 -17.44
C LYS A 205 -6.41 2.61 -17.68
N ALA A 206 -6.93 3.44 -18.59
CA ALA A 206 -8.38 3.56 -18.82
C ALA A 206 -9.05 2.23 -19.18
N ASP A 207 -8.39 1.39 -19.98
CA ASP A 207 -8.93 0.13 -20.48
C ASP A 207 -8.85 -1.03 -19.48
N HIS A 208 -8.17 -0.83 -18.34
CA HIS A 208 -7.90 -1.88 -17.35
C HIS A 208 -8.34 -1.49 -15.94
N ARG A 209 -9.18 -0.47 -15.83
CA ARG A 209 -9.68 -0.01 -14.53
C ARG A 209 -10.63 -1.02 -13.92
N GLN A 210 -10.40 -1.34 -12.66
CA GLN A 210 -11.29 -2.18 -11.86
C GLN A 210 -11.90 -1.36 -10.73
N ASN A 211 -13.21 -1.51 -10.51
CA ASN A 211 -13.95 -0.87 -9.44
C ASN A 211 -14.68 -1.93 -8.64
N ASP A 212 -14.43 -1.98 -7.34
CA ASP A 212 -14.99 -2.99 -6.45
C ASP A 212 -15.60 -2.36 -5.20
N ALA A 213 -16.67 -2.97 -4.70
CA ALA A 213 -17.11 -2.78 -3.32
C ALA A 213 -16.24 -3.63 -2.38
N ILE A 214 -15.93 -3.11 -1.21
CA ILE A 214 -15.13 -3.78 -0.18
C ILE A 214 -15.86 -3.80 1.14
#